data_f93f1180991d6bb80a97fb45244ccfa2
#
_entry.id   f93f1180991d6bb80a97fb45244ccfa2
#
_cell.length_a   1.000
_cell.length_b   1.000
_cell.length_c   1.000
_cell.angle_alpha   90.00
_cell.angle_beta   90.00
_cell.angle_gamma   90.00
#
_symmetry.space_group_name_H-M   'P 1'
#
loop_
_entity.id
_entity.type
_entity.pdbx_description
1 polymer ?
#
loop_
_entity_poly.entity_id
_entity_poly.type
_entity_poly.pdbx_seq_one_letter_code
_entity_poly.pdbx_strand_id
1 'polypeptide(L)'
;MVAQIVTDKCTGCRLCEQVCPTVAIGMRPRREDEPGTSRNIAILEPEACYNAQACVEICPDDAIEMVELDEPFDVGFELPQVDEDAVKTLCRKAGYGRNMQICVCTDTKAGDIATAIIAGAHSPEAVSLATGARTGCVELCMQPILHLLACAGHGDAPRNPKNGFQWYGSSATLWQHVQADGTLPQEIREAFPEYPLDKEFGDMAKLKRR
;
A
#
# COMPACT_ATOMS: atom_id res chain seq x y z
N MET A 1 -19.50 0.19 8.10
CA MET A 1 -19.91 -0.53 6.86
C MET A 1 -18.82 -1.51 6.49
N VAL A 2 -19.19 -2.69 5.99
CA VAL A 2 -18.25 -3.68 5.42
C VAL A 2 -18.75 -4.13 4.05
N ALA A 3 -17.85 -4.68 3.22
CA ALA A 3 -18.24 -5.25 1.95
C ALA A 3 -18.99 -6.57 2.18
N GLN A 4 -19.99 -6.84 1.36
CA GLN A 4 -20.73 -8.11 1.31
C GLN A 4 -20.68 -8.67 -0.11
N ILE A 5 -20.39 -9.95 -0.23
CA ILE A 5 -20.33 -10.63 -1.53
C ILE A 5 -21.72 -11.16 -1.87
N VAL A 6 -22.26 -10.70 -2.99
CA VAL A 6 -23.50 -11.23 -3.59
C VAL A 6 -23.15 -12.51 -4.35
N THR A 7 -23.39 -13.64 -3.73
CA THR A 7 -22.82 -14.94 -4.15
C THR A 7 -23.27 -15.40 -5.54
N ASP A 8 -24.52 -15.15 -5.92
CA ASP A 8 -25.08 -15.50 -7.24
C ASP A 8 -24.47 -14.69 -8.38
N LYS A 9 -24.08 -13.45 -8.12
CA LYS A 9 -23.43 -12.56 -9.10
C LYS A 9 -21.93 -12.79 -9.22
N CYS A 10 -21.27 -13.33 -8.17
CA CYS A 10 -19.82 -13.43 -8.13
C CYS A 10 -19.29 -14.45 -9.16
N THR A 11 -18.49 -13.98 -10.11
CA THR A 11 -17.85 -14.81 -11.17
C THR A 11 -16.48 -15.36 -10.78
N GLY A 12 -15.96 -15.01 -9.60
CA GLY A 12 -14.67 -15.50 -9.12
C GLY A 12 -13.46 -14.94 -9.88
N CYS A 13 -13.59 -13.78 -10.48
CA CYS A 13 -12.56 -13.14 -11.32
C CYS A 13 -11.32 -12.64 -10.56
N ARG A 14 -11.37 -12.56 -9.23
CA ARG A 14 -10.29 -12.15 -8.34
C ARG A 14 -9.90 -10.66 -8.37
N LEU A 15 -10.59 -9.81 -9.10
CA LEU A 15 -10.25 -8.38 -9.16
C LEU A 15 -10.35 -7.71 -7.79
N CYS A 16 -11.39 -8.03 -7.02
CA CYS A 16 -11.60 -7.50 -5.68
C CYS A 16 -10.48 -7.92 -4.68
N GLU A 17 -9.99 -9.15 -4.79
CA GLU A 17 -8.83 -9.62 -4.01
C GLU A 17 -7.56 -8.81 -4.33
N GLN A 18 -7.37 -8.50 -5.61
CA GLN A 18 -6.18 -7.79 -6.09
C GLN A 18 -6.10 -6.32 -5.66
N VAL A 19 -7.25 -5.66 -5.50
CA VAL A 19 -7.29 -4.22 -5.18
C VAL A 19 -7.45 -3.94 -3.69
N CYS A 20 -7.77 -4.94 -2.88
CA CYS A 20 -8.00 -4.73 -1.46
C CYS A 20 -6.70 -4.30 -0.74
N PRO A 21 -6.63 -3.10 -0.15
CA PRO A 21 -5.40 -2.58 0.45
C PRO A 21 -4.98 -3.34 1.72
N THR A 22 -5.91 -4.01 2.38
CA THR A 22 -5.70 -4.73 3.65
C THR A 22 -5.82 -6.24 3.51
N VAL A 23 -6.01 -6.72 2.25
CA VAL A 23 -6.19 -8.16 1.95
C VAL A 23 -7.39 -8.77 2.67
N ALA A 24 -8.41 -7.96 2.94
CA ALA A 24 -9.65 -8.42 3.57
C ALA A 24 -10.45 -9.39 2.68
N ILE A 25 -10.16 -9.43 1.36
CA ILE A 25 -10.86 -10.30 0.42
C ILE A 25 -9.92 -11.40 -0.05
N GLY A 26 -10.37 -12.65 0.10
CA GLY A 26 -9.72 -13.85 -0.41
C GLY A 26 -10.63 -14.62 -1.34
N MET A 27 -10.13 -15.74 -1.86
CA MET A 27 -10.87 -16.62 -2.75
C MET A 27 -10.93 -18.04 -2.16
N ARG A 28 -12.06 -18.69 -2.29
CA ARG A 28 -12.22 -20.13 -2.01
C ARG A 28 -13.02 -20.83 -3.09
N PRO A 29 -12.94 -22.16 -3.17
CA PRO A 29 -13.87 -22.94 -3.99
C PRO A 29 -15.32 -22.67 -3.57
N ARG A 30 -16.22 -22.54 -4.55
CA ARG A 30 -17.65 -22.46 -4.32
C ARG A 30 -18.17 -23.81 -3.83
N ARG A 31 -19.06 -23.81 -2.87
CA ARG A 31 -19.73 -25.02 -2.37
C ARG A 31 -20.86 -25.40 -3.33
N GLU A 32 -21.27 -26.67 -3.31
CA GLU A 32 -22.33 -27.18 -4.19
C GLU A 32 -23.71 -26.56 -3.90
N ASP A 33 -23.94 -26.13 -2.66
CA ASP A 33 -25.18 -25.52 -2.19
C ASP A 33 -25.25 -24.00 -2.39
N GLU A 34 -24.14 -23.39 -2.83
CA GLU A 34 -24.06 -21.94 -3.05
C GLU A 34 -24.54 -21.55 -4.45
N PRO A 35 -25.37 -20.49 -4.57
CA PRO A 35 -25.84 -20.02 -5.87
C PRO A 35 -24.70 -19.49 -6.73
N GLY A 36 -24.89 -19.53 -8.07
CA GLY A 36 -23.91 -19.07 -9.06
C GLY A 36 -23.22 -20.21 -9.78
N THR A 37 -22.49 -19.90 -10.83
CA THR A 37 -21.91 -20.90 -11.77
C THR A 37 -20.38 -20.96 -11.74
N SER A 38 -19.73 -20.01 -11.10
CA SER A 38 -18.27 -19.96 -11.06
C SER A 38 -17.68 -21.01 -10.10
N ARG A 39 -16.50 -21.51 -10.44
CA ARG A 39 -15.78 -22.52 -9.63
C ARG A 39 -15.30 -21.94 -8.28
N ASN A 40 -14.96 -20.65 -8.26
CA ASN A 40 -14.47 -19.98 -7.05
C ASN A 40 -15.36 -18.79 -6.73
N ILE A 41 -15.37 -18.40 -5.47
CA ILE A 41 -16.10 -17.25 -4.96
C ILE A 41 -15.20 -16.42 -4.05
N ALA A 42 -15.40 -15.11 -4.07
CA ALA A 42 -14.77 -14.22 -3.12
C ALA A 42 -15.36 -14.41 -1.71
N ILE A 43 -14.52 -14.29 -0.72
CA ILE A 43 -14.92 -14.24 0.71
C ILE A 43 -14.31 -13.00 1.34
N LEU A 44 -15.03 -12.45 2.32
CA LEU A 44 -14.57 -11.31 3.09
C LEU A 44 -14.17 -11.75 4.50
N GLU A 45 -13.10 -11.15 4.99
CA GLU A 45 -12.70 -11.11 6.39
C GLU A 45 -13.11 -9.74 6.95
N PRO A 46 -14.27 -9.64 7.65
CA PRO A 46 -14.86 -8.35 8.01
C PRO A 46 -13.95 -7.49 8.89
N GLU A 47 -13.21 -8.15 9.80
CA GLU A 47 -12.30 -7.50 10.75
C GLU A 47 -11.11 -6.80 10.08
N ALA A 48 -10.81 -7.15 8.81
CA ALA A 48 -9.79 -6.49 8.00
C ALA A 48 -10.36 -5.47 7.01
N CYS A 49 -11.69 -5.27 6.96
CA CYS A 49 -12.34 -4.39 6.00
C CYS A 49 -12.41 -2.94 6.49
N TYR A 50 -11.60 -2.08 5.94
CA TYR A 50 -11.57 -0.63 6.22
C TYR A 50 -12.57 0.20 5.41
N ASN A 51 -13.57 -0.40 4.78
CA ASN A 51 -14.52 0.33 3.94
C ASN A 51 -13.83 1.16 2.81
N ALA A 52 -12.77 0.63 2.23
CA ALA A 52 -12.02 1.32 1.16
C ALA A 52 -12.76 1.41 -0.17
N GLN A 53 -13.83 0.64 -0.36
CA GLN A 53 -14.74 0.58 -1.52
C GLN A 53 -14.10 0.20 -2.86
N ALA A 54 -12.79 0.12 -2.97
CA ALA A 54 -12.09 -0.24 -4.21
C ALA A 54 -12.56 -1.58 -4.81
N CYS A 55 -13.00 -2.53 -3.98
CA CYS A 55 -13.56 -3.79 -4.42
C CYS A 55 -14.94 -3.65 -5.09
N VAL A 56 -15.74 -2.68 -4.65
CA VAL A 56 -17.05 -2.36 -5.27
C VAL A 56 -16.83 -1.74 -6.64
N GLU A 57 -15.95 -0.74 -6.72
CA GLU A 57 -15.67 -0.01 -7.95
C GLU A 57 -15.07 -0.88 -9.06
N ILE A 58 -14.24 -1.87 -8.70
CA ILE A 58 -13.57 -2.75 -9.68
C ILE A 58 -14.43 -3.93 -10.13
N CYS A 59 -15.53 -4.25 -9.42
CA CYS A 59 -16.34 -5.43 -9.71
C CYS A 59 -17.16 -5.27 -10.99
N PRO A 60 -16.87 -6.03 -12.08
CA PRO A 60 -17.60 -5.87 -13.34
C PRO A 60 -19.02 -6.44 -13.29
N ASP A 61 -19.33 -7.27 -12.28
CA ASP A 61 -20.60 -7.98 -12.16
C ASP A 61 -21.50 -7.40 -11.05
N ASP A 62 -21.13 -6.25 -10.47
CA ASP A 62 -21.83 -5.64 -9.32
C ASP A 62 -22.10 -6.67 -8.19
N ALA A 63 -21.13 -7.55 -7.96
CA ALA A 63 -21.24 -8.63 -6.99
C ALA A 63 -20.77 -8.25 -5.59
N ILE A 64 -20.53 -6.97 -5.31
CA ILE A 64 -20.09 -6.49 -4.01
C ILE A 64 -20.91 -5.27 -3.62
N GLU A 65 -21.49 -5.32 -2.43
CA GLU A 65 -22.28 -4.24 -1.85
C GLU A 65 -21.68 -3.83 -0.50
N MET A 66 -21.84 -2.55 -0.13
CA MET A 66 -21.47 -2.08 1.19
C MET A 66 -22.67 -2.13 2.11
N VAL A 67 -22.55 -2.88 3.20
CA VAL A 67 -23.63 -3.04 4.17
C VAL A 67 -23.29 -2.36 5.49
N GLU A 68 -24.29 -1.77 6.13
CA GLU A 68 -24.14 -1.25 7.48
C GLU A 68 -24.07 -2.43 8.47
N LEU A 69 -23.32 -2.22 9.53
CA LEU A 69 -23.24 -3.14 10.66
C LEU A 69 -24.19 -2.66 11.76
N ASP A 70 -24.93 -3.60 12.35
CA ASP A 70 -25.78 -3.31 13.51
C ASP A 70 -24.94 -2.85 14.71
N GLU A 71 -23.77 -3.48 14.88
CA GLU A 71 -22.78 -3.09 15.88
C GLU A 71 -21.47 -2.73 15.17
N PRO A 72 -21.09 -1.45 15.12
CA PRO A 72 -19.82 -1.03 14.56
C PRO A 72 -18.66 -1.53 15.41
N PHE A 73 -17.54 -1.86 14.76
CA PHE A 73 -16.29 -2.21 15.42
C PHE A 73 -15.14 -1.40 14.81
N ASP A 74 -14.09 -1.20 15.58
CA ASP A 74 -12.87 -0.56 15.11
C ASP A 74 -12.03 -1.58 14.34
N VAL A 75 -11.56 -1.19 13.15
CA VAL A 75 -10.66 -2.01 12.34
C VAL A 75 -9.23 -1.58 12.63
N GLY A 76 -8.35 -2.55 12.68
CA GLY A 76 -6.96 -2.35 13.02
C GLY A 76 -6.65 -2.82 14.43
N PHE A 77 -5.50 -2.44 14.92
CA PHE A 77 -5.05 -2.75 16.29
C PHE A 77 -4.28 -1.57 16.87
N GLU A 78 -4.28 -1.45 18.16
CA GLU A 78 -3.41 -0.49 18.84
C GLU A 78 -1.95 -0.83 18.50
N LEU A 79 -1.24 0.15 17.97
CA LEU A 79 0.18 -0.02 17.72
C LEU A 79 0.89 -0.24 19.07
N PRO A 80 1.68 -1.33 19.18
CA PRO A 80 2.40 -1.60 20.41
C PRO A 80 3.43 -0.49 20.67
N GLN A 81 3.76 -0.30 21.94
CA GLN A 81 4.85 0.58 22.29
C GLN A 81 6.16 0.00 21.76
N VAL A 82 6.86 0.78 20.96
CA VAL A 82 8.17 0.45 20.40
C VAL A 82 9.18 1.51 20.81
N ASP A 83 10.47 1.24 20.61
CA ASP A 83 11.51 2.20 20.86
C ASP A 83 11.38 3.45 19.99
N GLU A 84 11.07 4.59 20.58
CA GLU A 84 10.93 5.88 19.92
C GLU A 84 12.18 6.34 19.18
N ASP A 85 13.37 5.97 19.63
CA ASP A 85 14.60 6.33 18.95
C ASP A 85 14.83 5.46 17.71
N ALA A 86 14.34 4.23 17.70
CA ALA A 86 14.28 3.39 16.49
C ALA A 86 13.31 3.98 15.46
N VAL A 87 12.13 4.43 15.90
CA VAL A 87 11.15 5.11 15.02
C VAL A 87 11.75 6.35 14.37
N LYS A 88 12.36 7.25 15.15
CA LYS A 88 13.02 8.45 14.65
C LYS A 88 14.17 8.12 13.70
N THR A 89 14.89 7.05 13.98
CA THR A 89 16.02 6.62 13.16
C THR A 89 15.55 6.08 11.82
N LEU A 90 14.50 5.26 11.79
CA LEU A 90 13.91 4.77 10.55
C LEU A 90 13.33 5.91 9.70
N CYS A 91 12.56 6.82 10.32
CA CYS A 91 12.03 7.99 9.62
C CYS A 91 13.16 8.84 9.00
N ARG A 92 14.23 9.11 9.75
CA ARG A 92 15.40 9.87 9.30
C ARG A 92 16.12 9.18 8.15
N LYS A 93 16.29 7.85 8.23
CA LYS A 93 16.90 7.05 7.16
C LYS A 93 16.09 7.11 5.87
N ALA A 94 14.76 7.17 5.98
CA ALA A 94 13.86 7.35 4.85
C ALA A 94 13.74 8.82 4.39
N GLY A 95 14.35 9.76 5.09
CA GLY A 95 14.28 11.20 4.74
C GLY A 95 12.96 11.87 5.15
N TYR A 96 12.20 11.27 6.05
CA TYR A 96 10.92 11.80 6.54
C TYR A 96 11.05 12.32 7.98
N GLY A 97 10.36 13.45 8.25
CA GLY A 97 10.10 13.86 9.63
C GLY A 97 9.09 12.91 10.29
N ARG A 98 9.28 12.57 11.57
CA ARG A 98 8.37 11.67 12.31
C ARG A 98 6.89 12.08 12.19
N ASN A 99 6.62 13.38 12.26
CA ASN A 99 5.27 13.95 12.18
C ASN A 99 4.85 14.32 10.76
N MET A 100 5.65 13.97 9.73
CA MET A 100 5.29 14.20 8.35
C MET A 100 4.09 13.33 7.98
N GLN A 101 3.03 13.98 7.49
CA GLN A 101 1.84 13.27 7.00
C GLN A 101 2.20 12.53 5.70
N ILE A 102 1.98 11.23 5.71
CA ILE A 102 2.22 10.33 4.57
C ILE A 102 0.90 10.00 3.87
N CYS A 103 -0.13 9.63 4.65
CA CYS A 103 -1.45 9.39 4.11
C CYS A 103 -2.40 10.53 4.52
N VAL A 104 -2.87 11.29 3.52
CA VAL A 104 -3.80 12.40 3.75
C VAL A 104 -5.20 11.90 4.10
N CYS A 105 -5.62 10.77 3.50
CA CYS A 105 -6.97 10.23 3.69
C CYS A 105 -7.23 9.77 5.13
N THR A 106 -6.20 9.30 5.82
CA THR A 106 -6.31 8.72 7.18
C THR A 106 -5.47 9.47 8.22
N ASP A 107 -4.88 10.60 7.84
CA ASP A 107 -3.95 11.39 8.67
C ASP A 107 -2.76 10.57 9.24
N THR A 108 -2.36 9.50 8.55
CA THR A 108 -1.26 8.64 9.01
C THR A 108 0.08 9.32 8.78
N LYS A 109 0.91 9.36 9.80
CA LYS A 109 2.24 10.00 9.80
C LYS A 109 3.36 8.98 9.54
N ALA A 110 4.52 9.47 9.15
CA ALA A 110 5.70 8.64 8.96
C ALA A 110 6.08 7.86 10.23
N GLY A 111 5.89 8.48 11.40
CA GLY A 111 6.10 7.83 12.69
C GLY A 111 5.17 6.64 12.94
N ASP A 112 3.91 6.76 12.55
CA ASP A 112 2.92 5.68 12.73
C ASP A 112 3.27 4.48 11.85
N ILE A 113 3.65 4.73 10.59
CA ILE A 113 4.12 3.70 9.66
C ILE A 113 5.41 3.05 10.17
N ALA A 114 6.37 3.85 10.63
CA ALA A 114 7.62 3.33 11.18
C ALA A 114 7.39 2.49 12.44
N THR A 115 6.45 2.91 13.31
CA THR A 115 6.02 2.14 14.49
C THR A 115 5.44 0.79 14.08
N ALA A 116 4.52 0.78 13.10
CA ALA A 116 3.94 -0.45 12.59
C ALA A 116 5.00 -1.41 12.01
N ILE A 117 5.96 -0.87 11.24
CA ILE A 117 7.05 -1.66 10.66
C ILE A 117 7.94 -2.29 11.76
N ILE A 118 8.33 -1.51 12.77
CA ILE A 118 9.14 -2.00 13.89
C ILE A 118 8.36 -3.03 14.71
N ALA A 119 7.05 -2.87 14.80
CA ALA A 119 6.14 -3.80 15.48
C ALA A 119 5.88 -5.11 14.68
N GLY A 120 6.38 -5.24 13.45
CA GLY A 120 6.28 -6.46 12.66
C GLY A 120 5.44 -6.35 11.38
N ALA A 121 4.94 -5.18 11.02
CA ALA A 121 4.24 -4.96 9.75
C ALA A 121 5.25 -4.87 8.59
N HIS A 122 5.70 -6.02 8.08
CA HIS A 122 6.78 -6.11 7.10
C HIS A 122 6.31 -6.14 5.64
N SER A 123 5.04 -5.89 5.38
CA SER A 123 4.49 -5.75 4.03
C SER A 123 3.62 -4.49 3.92
N PRO A 124 3.39 -3.96 2.70
CA PRO A 124 2.51 -2.81 2.51
C PRO A 124 1.09 -3.06 3.02
N GLU A 125 0.58 -4.28 2.87
CA GLU A 125 -0.75 -4.68 3.36
C GLU A 125 -0.80 -4.72 4.88
N ALA A 126 0.23 -5.26 5.53
CA ALA A 126 0.32 -5.28 6.98
C ALA A 126 0.41 -3.86 7.55
N VAL A 127 1.17 -2.97 6.90
CA VAL A 127 1.20 -1.54 7.27
C VAL A 127 -0.18 -0.90 7.08
N SER A 128 -0.86 -1.18 5.96
CA SER A 128 -2.21 -0.67 5.71
C SER A 128 -3.21 -1.15 6.77
N LEU A 129 -3.15 -2.43 7.13
CA LEU A 129 -4.01 -3.02 8.17
C LEU A 129 -3.74 -2.41 9.55
N ALA A 130 -2.46 -2.18 9.89
CA ALA A 130 -2.07 -1.63 11.18
C ALA A 130 -2.38 -0.14 11.35
N THR A 131 -2.33 0.65 10.27
CA THR A 131 -2.35 2.12 10.35
C THR A 131 -3.54 2.77 9.65
N GLY A 132 -4.31 2.01 8.86
CA GLY A 132 -5.32 2.55 7.97
C GLY A 132 -4.76 3.28 6.74
N ALA A 133 -3.45 3.47 6.63
CA ALA A 133 -2.85 4.06 5.44
C ALA A 133 -3.24 3.28 4.18
N ARG A 134 -3.44 3.98 3.04
CA ARG A 134 -3.87 3.39 1.76
C ARG A 134 -5.33 2.96 1.66
N THR A 135 -6.15 3.15 2.67
CA THR A 135 -7.56 2.73 2.64
C THR A 135 -8.53 3.77 2.04
N GLY A 136 -8.02 4.93 1.67
CA GLY A 136 -8.78 5.96 0.94
C GLY A 136 -8.47 5.93 -0.57
N CYS A 137 -7.60 6.83 -1.06
CA CYS A 137 -7.25 6.91 -2.50
C CYS A 137 -6.42 5.74 -3.03
N VAL A 138 -5.90 4.88 -2.15
CA VAL A 138 -5.11 3.66 -2.44
C VAL A 138 -3.73 3.90 -3.10
N GLU A 139 -3.38 5.14 -3.49
CA GLU A 139 -2.20 5.41 -4.33
C GLU A 139 -1.14 6.31 -3.69
N LEU A 140 -1.51 7.50 -3.24
CA LEU A 140 -0.55 8.59 -2.94
C LEU A 140 0.49 8.24 -1.88
N CYS A 141 0.12 7.46 -0.88
CA CYS A 141 1.01 7.05 0.21
C CYS A 141 1.82 5.77 -0.11
N MET A 142 1.57 5.11 -1.23
CA MET A 142 2.19 3.83 -1.56
C MET A 142 3.72 3.91 -1.62
N GLN A 143 4.27 4.85 -2.37
CA GLN A 143 5.72 4.98 -2.51
C GLN A 143 6.42 5.32 -1.19
N PRO A 144 5.94 6.25 -0.36
CA PRO A 144 6.47 6.47 0.98
C PRO A 144 6.44 5.22 1.88
N ILE A 145 5.37 4.42 1.85
CA ILE A 145 5.28 3.16 2.61
C ILE A 145 6.35 2.17 2.14
N LEU A 146 6.48 1.96 0.82
CA LEU A 146 7.48 1.08 0.24
C LEU A 146 8.91 1.53 0.58
N HIS A 147 9.14 2.84 0.57
CA HIS A 147 10.45 3.40 0.91
C HIS A 147 10.80 3.19 2.38
N LEU A 148 9.86 3.39 3.31
CA LEU A 148 10.05 3.09 4.73
C LEU A 148 10.32 1.60 4.96
N LEU A 149 9.57 0.71 4.30
CA LEU A 149 9.80 -0.74 4.33
C LEU A 149 11.19 -1.09 3.81
N ALA A 150 11.62 -0.53 2.68
CA ALA A 150 12.95 -0.76 2.12
C ALA A 150 14.05 -0.27 3.07
N CYS A 151 13.88 0.91 3.68
CA CYS A 151 14.80 1.45 4.67
C CYS A 151 14.89 0.57 5.93
N ALA A 152 13.81 -0.12 6.28
CA ALA A 152 13.78 -1.08 7.39
C ALA A 152 14.37 -2.46 7.02
N GLY A 153 14.71 -2.70 5.74
CA GLY A 153 15.23 -3.98 5.27
C GLY A 153 14.16 -4.93 4.71
N HIS A 154 12.94 -4.44 4.47
CA HIS A 154 11.82 -5.22 3.95
C HIS A 154 11.45 -4.86 2.50
N GLY A 155 12.39 -4.32 1.72
CA GLY A 155 12.15 -3.93 0.33
C GLY A 155 11.73 -5.08 -0.60
N ASP A 156 12.17 -6.30 -0.30
CA ASP A 156 11.86 -7.52 -1.06
C ASP A 156 10.77 -8.37 -0.38
N ALA A 157 10.01 -7.80 0.56
CA ALA A 157 8.94 -8.51 1.23
C ALA A 157 7.94 -9.09 0.22
N PRO A 158 7.44 -10.32 0.46
CA PRO A 158 6.43 -10.92 -0.40
C PRO A 158 5.23 -10.00 -0.57
N ARG A 159 4.75 -9.87 -1.79
CA ARG A 159 3.61 -9.04 -2.13
C ARG A 159 2.36 -9.89 -2.23
N ASN A 160 1.27 -9.35 -1.76
CA ASN A 160 -0.01 -10.00 -1.83
C ASN A 160 -1.00 -9.11 -2.62
N PRO A 161 -1.91 -9.70 -3.41
CA PRO A 161 -2.01 -11.12 -3.71
C PRO A 161 -0.86 -11.58 -4.63
N LYS A 162 -0.45 -12.84 -4.54
CA LYS A 162 0.68 -13.39 -5.31
C LYS A 162 0.60 -13.17 -6.83
N ASN A 163 -0.61 -13.11 -7.36
CA ASN A 163 -0.90 -12.88 -8.78
C ASN A 163 -1.55 -11.50 -9.02
N GLY A 164 -1.54 -10.63 -8.01
CA GLY A 164 -2.14 -9.32 -8.10
C GLY A 164 -1.30 -8.35 -8.92
N PHE A 165 -1.96 -7.41 -9.52
CA PHE A 165 -1.34 -6.27 -10.17
C PHE A 165 -1.36 -5.03 -9.28
N GLN A 166 -1.43 -5.21 -7.97
CA GLN A 166 -1.20 -4.09 -7.07
C GLN A 166 0.21 -3.58 -7.34
N TRP A 167 0.27 -2.35 -7.78
CA TRP A 167 1.47 -1.71 -8.29
C TRP A 167 2.45 -1.37 -7.18
N TYR A 168 3.08 -2.38 -6.63
CA TYR A 168 4.20 -2.22 -5.72
C TYR A 168 5.51 -2.33 -6.51
N GLY A 169 5.69 -1.44 -7.45
CA GLY A 169 7.00 -1.23 -8.02
C GLY A 169 7.71 -0.16 -7.19
N SER A 170 8.87 -0.44 -6.63
CA SER A 170 9.78 0.64 -6.35
C SER A 170 10.14 1.23 -7.72
N SER A 171 9.53 2.33 -8.09
CA SER A 171 10.09 3.12 -9.16
C SER A 171 11.43 3.62 -8.65
N ALA A 172 12.52 3.12 -9.21
CA ALA A 172 13.80 3.76 -9.04
C ALA A 172 13.63 5.19 -9.53
N THR A 173 13.69 6.16 -8.63
CA THR A 173 13.66 7.56 -9.04
C THR A 173 14.97 7.89 -9.74
N LEU A 174 14.93 8.76 -10.74
CA LEU A 174 16.14 9.30 -11.37
C LEU A 174 17.17 9.77 -10.31
N TRP A 175 16.67 10.33 -9.20
CA TRP A 175 17.49 10.71 -8.06
C TRP A 175 18.24 9.55 -7.41
N GLN A 176 17.66 8.37 -7.30
CA GLN A 176 18.35 7.20 -6.75
C GLN A 176 19.47 6.73 -7.68
N HIS A 177 19.27 6.80 -9.00
CA HIS A 177 20.32 6.52 -9.98
C HIS A 177 21.46 7.53 -9.88
N VAL A 178 21.15 8.81 -9.79
CA VAL A 178 22.17 9.87 -9.63
C VAL A 178 22.93 9.75 -8.30
N GLN A 179 22.29 9.25 -7.23
CA GLN A 179 22.95 9.06 -5.93
C GLN A 179 23.93 7.89 -5.91
N ALA A 180 23.72 6.87 -6.74
CA ALA A 180 24.53 5.66 -6.76
C ALA A 180 25.96 5.93 -7.27
N ASP A 181 26.11 6.74 -8.31
CA ASP A 181 27.39 7.05 -8.97
C ASP A 181 27.60 8.53 -9.29
N GLY A 182 26.61 9.38 -9.01
CA GLY A 182 26.68 10.83 -9.30
C GLY A 182 26.43 11.20 -10.76
N THR A 183 26.07 10.24 -11.60
CA THR A 183 25.85 10.47 -13.03
C THR A 183 24.44 10.02 -13.45
N LEU A 184 23.86 10.74 -14.41
CA LEU A 184 22.64 10.29 -15.11
C LEU A 184 22.99 9.25 -16.14
N PRO A 185 22.25 8.11 -16.22
CA PRO A 185 22.39 7.15 -17.30
C PRO A 185 22.31 7.85 -18.68
N GLN A 186 23.16 7.42 -19.60
CA GLN A 186 23.24 8.03 -20.92
C GLN A 186 21.93 7.94 -21.68
N GLU A 187 21.22 6.81 -21.55
CA GLU A 187 19.92 6.56 -22.19
C GLU A 187 18.87 7.60 -21.78
N ILE A 188 18.92 8.05 -20.51
CA ILE A 188 17.97 9.06 -20.00
C ILE A 188 18.31 10.44 -20.58
N ARG A 189 19.59 10.80 -20.69
CA ARG A 189 20.01 12.04 -21.33
C ARG A 189 19.65 12.11 -22.81
N GLU A 190 19.79 11.00 -23.49
CA GLU A 190 19.45 10.88 -24.90
C GLU A 190 17.93 10.87 -25.16
N ALA A 191 17.15 10.31 -24.23
CA ALA A 191 15.69 10.30 -24.31
C ALA A 191 15.05 11.66 -24.04
N PHE A 192 15.71 12.51 -23.25
CA PHE A 192 15.18 13.82 -22.83
C PHE A 192 16.20 14.95 -23.00
N PRO A 193 16.69 15.19 -24.23
CA PRO A 193 17.78 16.16 -24.49
C PRO A 193 17.38 17.62 -24.21
N GLU A 194 16.08 17.93 -24.22
CA GLU A 194 15.53 19.26 -23.94
C GLU A 194 15.50 19.63 -22.46
N TYR A 195 15.65 18.65 -21.55
CA TYR A 195 15.64 18.89 -20.12
C TYR A 195 17.06 18.98 -19.55
N PRO A 196 17.39 20.03 -18.81
CA PRO A 196 18.72 20.20 -18.22
C PRO A 196 18.89 19.36 -16.94
N LEU A 197 18.63 18.05 -17.03
CA LEU A 197 18.56 17.14 -15.88
C LEU A 197 19.85 17.13 -15.04
N ASP A 198 21.02 17.14 -15.69
CA ASP A 198 22.32 17.17 -14.98
C ASP A 198 22.46 18.40 -14.09
N LYS A 199 21.97 19.56 -14.56
CA LYS A 199 21.97 20.80 -13.78
C LYS A 199 20.99 20.72 -12.60
N GLU A 200 19.77 20.29 -12.87
CA GLU A 200 18.71 20.20 -11.84
C GLU A 200 19.10 19.25 -10.71
N PHE A 201 19.60 18.07 -11.03
CA PHE A 201 20.09 17.14 -10.01
C PHE A 201 21.34 17.62 -9.29
N GLY A 202 22.23 18.30 -9.99
CA GLY A 202 23.41 18.93 -9.38
C GLY A 202 23.03 20.03 -8.38
N ASP A 203 21.99 20.81 -8.64
CA ASP A 203 21.49 21.84 -7.73
C ASP A 203 20.74 21.23 -6.53
N MET A 204 19.96 20.18 -6.73
CA MET A 204 19.34 19.40 -5.63
C MET A 204 20.39 18.79 -4.69
N ALA A 205 21.49 18.27 -5.22
CA ALA A 205 22.56 17.70 -4.41
C ALA A 205 23.24 18.74 -3.51
N LYS A 206 23.32 20.01 -3.95
CA LYS A 206 23.85 21.12 -3.14
C LYS A 206 22.92 21.51 -1.99
N LEU A 207 21.59 21.41 -2.18
CA LEU A 207 20.60 21.72 -1.15
C LEU A 207 20.64 20.73 0.02
N LYS A 208 20.93 19.46 -0.22
CA LYS A 208 21.06 18.43 0.83
C LYS A 208 22.32 18.54 1.70
N ARG A 209 23.30 19.36 1.31
CA ARG A 209 24.56 19.56 2.08
C ARG A 209 24.52 20.76 3.04
N ARG A 210 23.38 21.41 3.15
CA ARG A 210 23.11 22.47 4.13
C ARG A 210 22.21 21.95 5.24
#